data_f62237bf774ab4429a1839304936afa8
#
_entry.id   f62237bf774ab4429a1839304936afa8
#
_cell.length_a   1.000
_cell.length_b   1.000
_cell.length_c   1.000
_cell.angle_alpha   90.00
_cell.angle_beta   90.00
_cell.angle_gamma   90.00
#
_symmetry.space_group_name_H-M   'P 1'
#
loop_
_entity.id
_entity.type
_entity.pdbx_description
1 polymer ?
#
loop_
_entity_poly.entity_id
_entity_poly.type
_entity_poly.pdbx_seq_one_letter_code
_entity_poly.pdbx_strand_id
1 'polypeptide(L)'
;MSINFVGGDAQDSSMRMLQVVRSHTTSEFNANSTTYVSTMSCAITLRSSSSNCLVICQPVRLVMGGSTDGMYRLLNTTQGNTGMNVFRIAYAGSGYKNPTFIFNYGTALTAGNTYTFHLQGKTSTVDTNIIGDHGSTSSMTIIEYIS
;
A
#
# COMPACT_ATOMS: atom_id res chain seq x y z
N MET A 1 8.58 21.90 -4.42
CA MET A 1 7.68 22.66 -3.52
C MET A 1 7.88 22.09 -2.13
N SER A 2 8.45 22.86 -1.21
CA SER A 2 8.72 22.43 0.16
C SER A 2 7.59 22.97 1.04
N ILE A 3 6.81 22.09 1.66
CA ILE A 3 5.78 22.52 2.61
C ILE A 3 6.42 22.45 4.00
N ASN A 4 6.72 23.60 4.59
CA ASN A 4 7.15 23.69 5.98
C ASN A 4 5.92 23.88 6.86
N PHE A 5 5.60 22.88 7.67
CA PHE A 5 4.68 23.06 8.78
C PHE A 5 5.49 23.58 9.98
N VAL A 6 5.38 24.87 10.26
CA VAL A 6 5.88 25.47 11.50
C VAL A 6 4.69 25.60 12.46
N GLY A 7 4.60 24.68 13.41
CA GLY A 7 3.69 24.76 14.53
C GLY A 7 4.50 24.72 15.82
N GLY A 8 4.30 25.70 16.67
CA GLY A 8 5.13 26.06 17.80
C GLY A 8 5.17 25.10 18.97
N ASP A 9 6.16 25.34 19.80
CA ASP A 9 6.48 24.87 21.16
C ASP A 9 7.13 23.49 21.31
N ALA A 10 8.33 23.61 21.79
CA ALA A 10 9.29 22.58 22.12
C ALA A 10 8.76 21.58 23.15
N GLN A 11 8.26 20.49 22.71
CA GLN A 11 8.21 19.15 23.34
C GLN A 11 7.49 18.15 22.46
N ASP A 12 7.31 18.46 21.20
CA ASP A 12 6.69 17.51 20.29
C ASP A 12 7.77 16.67 19.62
N SER A 13 7.68 15.37 19.83
CA SER A 13 8.23 14.37 18.92
C SER A 13 7.49 14.50 17.58
N SER A 14 7.68 15.66 16.93
CA SER A 14 6.94 16.04 15.76
C SER A 14 7.34 15.12 14.62
N MET A 15 6.38 14.31 14.21
CA MET A 15 6.49 13.55 12.97
C MET A 15 6.88 14.50 11.84
N ARG A 16 8.13 14.39 11.38
CA ARG A 16 8.64 15.22 10.29
C ARG A 16 8.58 14.43 9.00
N MET A 17 7.76 14.89 8.07
CA MET A 17 7.70 14.35 6.73
C MET A 17 8.96 14.73 5.94
N LEU A 18 9.64 13.75 5.35
CA LEU A 18 10.84 13.93 4.56
C LEU A 18 10.55 13.98 3.06
N GLN A 19 9.68 13.12 2.57
CA GLN A 19 9.25 13.09 1.18
C GLN A 19 7.95 12.32 0.98
N VAL A 20 7.32 12.58 -0.16
CA VAL A 20 6.16 11.84 -0.65
C VAL A 20 6.45 11.36 -2.06
N VAL A 21 6.24 10.08 -2.30
CA VAL A 21 6.35 9.46 -3.63
C VAL A 21 5.01 8.84 -3.97
N ARG A 22 4.59 8.94 -5.22
CA ARG A 22 3.32 8.37 -5.68
C ARG A 22 3.49 7.69 -7.03
N SER A 23 2.93 6.50 -7.14
CA SER A 23 2.76 5.79 -8.41
C SER A 23 1.27 5.68 -8.77
N HIS A 24 1.01 5.55 -10.06
CA HIS A 24 -0.32 5.37 -10.63
C HIS A 24 -0.33 4.18 -11.56
N THR A 25 -1.47 3.52 -11.66
CA THR A 25 -1.72 2.49 -12.66
C THR A 25 -3.18 2.54 -13.11
N THR A 26 -3.40 2.33 -14.38
CA THR A 26 -4.73 2.12 -14.97
C THR A 26 -4.97 0.67 -15.32
N SER A 27 -4.02 -0.21 -14.95
CA SER A 27 -4.11 -1.64 -15.21
C SER A 27 -5.07 -2.31 -14.24
N GLU A 28 -5.76 -3.30 -14.76
CA GLU A 28 -6.53 -4.25 -13.98
C GLU A 28 -5.62 -5.42 -13.55
N PHE A 29 -5.73 -5.86 -12.31
CA PHE A 29 -4.97 -6.96 -11.76
C PHE A 29 -5.90 -8.07 -11.27
N ASN A 30 -5.65 -9.29 -11.74
CA ASN A 30 -6.38 -10.46 -11.28
C ASN A 30 -5.67 -11.08 -10.07
N ALA A 31 -6.33 -11.04 -8.92
CA ALA A 31 -5.87 -11.68 -7.68
C ALA A 31 -6.77 -12.88 -7.29
N ASN A 32 -7.29 -13.58 -8.31
CA ASN A 32 -8.17 -14.75 -8.19
C ASN A 32 -7.38 -16.03 -7.88
N SER A 33 -6.53 -15.98 -6.90
CA SER A 33 -5.62 -17.07 -6.50
C SER A 33 -5.65 -17.25 -4.99
N THR A 34 -5.46 -18.47 -4.52
CA THR A 34 -5.26 -18.77 -3.09
C THR A 34 -3.86 -18.41 -2.60
N THR A 35 -2.94 -18.09 -3.52
CA THR A 35 -1.62 -17.53 -3.22
C THR A 35 -1.62 -16.03 -3.49
N TYR A 36 -0.80 -15.27 -2.73
CA TYR A 36 -0.72 -13.83 -2.92
C TYR A 36 -0.12 -13.47 -4.28
N VAL A 37 -0.79 -12.59 -4.99
CA VAL A 37 -0.38 -12.02 -6.29
C VAL A 37 -0.12 -10.53 -6.10
N SER A 38 1.01 -10.05 -6.64
CA SER A 38 1.34 -8.62 -6.63
C SER A 38 0.46 -7.87 -7.64
N THR A 39 -0.04 -6.72 -7.21
CA THR A 39 -0.93 -5.89 -8.01
C THR A 39 -0.26 -4.55 -8.34
N MET A 40 -0.44 -3.54 -7.50
CA MET A 40 0.20 -2.24 -7.69
C MET A 40 1.49 -2.12 -6.89
N SER A 41 2.41 -1.28 -7.34
CA SER A 41 3.67 -1.04 -6.65
C SER A 41 4.10 0.41 -6.68
N CYS A 42 4.94 0.77 -5.72
CA CYS A 42 5.64 2.05 -5.66
C CYS A 42 7.02 1.86 -5.04
N ALA A 43 8.01 2.58 -5.55
CA ALA A 43 9.37 2.54 -5.04
C ALA A 43 9.74 3.89 -4.42
N ILE A 44 10.54 3.85 -3.36
CA ILE A 44 11.06 5.04 -2.66
C ILE A 44 12.53 4.82 -2.31
N THR A 45 13.37 5.83 -2.56
CA THR A 45 14.75 5.88 -2.04
C THR A 45 14.76 6.71 -0.77
N LEU A 46 15.13 6.09 0.36
CA LEU A 46 15.02 6.73 1.66
C LEU A 46 16.09 7.80 1.89
N ARG A 47 15.70 8.84 2.60
CA ARG A 47 16.56 9.98 2.96
C ARG A 47 17.19 9.85 4.34
N SER A 48 16.63 9.00 5.22
CA SER A 48 17.13 8.83 6.58
C SER A 48 17.05 7.37 7.02
N SER A 49 18.04 6.91 7.79
CA SER A 49 18.03 5.57 8.42
C SER A 49 17.11 5.46 9.62
N SER A 50 16.57 6.58 10.10
CA SER A 50 15.55 6.61 11.16
C SER A 50 14.13 6.76 10.58
N SER A 51 13.98 6.54 9.28
CA SER A 51 12.71 6.74 8.60
C SER A 51 11.73 5.59 8.84
N ASN A 52 10.47 5.98 8.90
CA ASN A 52 9.32 5.11 8.73
C ASN A 52 8.63 5.44 7.42
N CYS A 53 7.85 4.52 6.88
CA CYS A 53 7.05 4.71 5.69
C CYS A 53 5.57 4.49 5.98
N LEU A 54 4.75 5.49 5.72
CA LEU A 54 3.30 5.32 5.63
C LEU A 54 2.94 5.04 4.18
N VAL A 55 2.40 3.86 3.91
CA VAL A 55 2.02 3.42 2.56
C VAL A 55 0.51 3.41 2.44
N ILE A 56 -0.02 4.19 1.51
CA ILE A 56 -1.45 4.34 1.25
C ILE A 56 -1.74 3.78 -0.14
N CYS A 57 -2.54 2.71 -0.20
CA CYS A 57 -2.97 2.09 -1.45
C CYS A 57 -4.44 2.37 -1.68
N GLN A 58 -4.76 2.96 -2.82
CA GLN A 58 -6.11 3.35 -3.23
C GLN A 58 -6.45 2.71 -4.58
N PRO A 59 -6.84 1.42 -4.62
CA PRO A 59 -7.38 0.83 -5.82
C PRO A 59 -8.75 1.47 -6.11
N VAL A 60 -8.96 1.87 -7.35
CA VAL A 60 -10.23 2.53 -7.76
C VAL A 60 -11.40 1.55 -7.79
N ARG A 61 -11.12 0.27 -7.99
CA ARG A 61 -12.14 -0.76 -8.09
C ARG A 61 -11.62 -2.05 -7.47
N LEU A 62 -12.41 -2.61 -6.58
CA LEU A 62 -12.25 -3.96 -6.10
C LEU A 62 -13.53 -4.73 -6.43
N VAL A 63 -13.40 -5.79 -7.22
CA VAL A 63 -14.49 -6.69 -7.55
C VAL A 63 -14.19 -8.04 -6.91
N MET A 64 -15.13 -8.52 -6.10
CA MET A 64 -15.07 -9.87 -5.57
C MET A 64 -16.31 -10.62 -6.03
N GLY A 65 -16.13 -11.83 -6.55
CA GLY A 65 -17.20 -12.73 -6.94
C GLY A 65 -17.40 -13.84 -5.92
N GLY A 66 -18.56 -14.50 -6.00
CA GLY A 66 -18.88 -15.61 -5.15
C GLY A 66 -19.00 -15.27 -3.67
N SER A 67 -18.70 -16.24 -2.80
CA SER A 67 -18.75 -16.09 -1.33
C SER A 67 -17.35 -16.10 -0.70
N THR A 68 -16.36 -15.54 -1.41
CA THR A 68 -14.96 -15.58 -0.98
C THR A 68 -14.51 -14.29 -0.35
N ASP A 69 -13.60 -14.40 0.61
CA ASP A 69 -12.96 -13.24 1.21
C ASP A 69 -11.72 -12.84 0.41
N GLY A 70 -11.57 -11.55 0.14
CA GLY A 70 -10.32 -10.97 -0.33
C GLY A 70 -9.37 -10.69 0.84
N MET A 71 -8.12 -11.10 0.72
CA MET A 71 -7.05 -10.84 1.69
C MET A 71 -5.97 -10.01 1.03
N TYR A 72 -5.59 -8.90 1.66
CA TYR A 72 -4.64 -7.95 1.12
C TYR A 72 -3.52 -7.68 2.12
N ARG A 73 -2.29 -7.57 1.61
CA ARG A 73 -1.12 -7.26 2.42
C ARG A 73 -0.13 -6.37 1.66
N LEU A 74 0.76 -5.72 2.41
CA LEU A 74 1.92 -5.05 1.86
C LEU A 74 3.12 -6.01 1.83
N LEU A 75 3.84 -6.04 0.71
CA LEU A 75 5.12 -6.73 0.56
C LEU A 75 6.20 -5.69 0.27
N ASN A 76 7.29 -5.72 1.04
CA ASN A 76 8.53 -5.05 0.67
C ASN A 76 9.46 -6.06 0.00
N THR A 77 9.62 -5.96 -1.33
CA THR A 77 10.42 -6.92 -2.10
C THR A 77 11.91 -6.78 -1.85
N THR A 78 12.40 -5.60 -1.51
CA THR A 78 13.83 -5.35 -1.29
C THR A 78 14.35 -6.08 -0.04
N GLN A 79 13.52 -6.23 0.99
CA GLN A 79 13.87 -6.95 2.22
C GLN A 79 13.30 -8.36 2.29
N GLY A 80 12.52 -8.79 1.30
CA GLY A 80 11.83 -10.06 1.34
C GLY A 80 10.78 -10.18 2.46
N ASN A 81 10.48 -9.07 3.15
CA ASN A 81 9.54 -9.04 4.26
C ASN A 81 8.11 -9.14 3.75
N THR A 82 7.51 -10.28 4.02
CA THR A 82 6.12 -10.57 3.70
C THR A 82 5.24 -10.33 4.93
N GLY A 83 4.14 -9.62 4.73
CA GLY A 83 3.01 -9.77 5.63
C GLY A 83 2.86 -8.73 6.73
N MET A 84 3.17 -7.48 6.45
CA MET A 84 2.70 -6.41 7.32
C MET A 84 1.22 -6.17 7.08
N ASN A 85 0.43 -6.43 8.11
CA ASN A 85 -1.02 -6.21 8.17
C ASN A 85 -1.82 -6.84 7.03
N VAL A 86 -2.44 -7.97 7.31
CA VAL A 86 -3.39 -8.59 6.39
C VAL A 86 -4.75 -7.95 6.61
N PHE A 87 -5.25 -7.21 5.62
CA PHE A 87 -6.63 -6.74 5.57
C PHE A 87 -7.50 -7.83 4.96
N ARG A 88 -8.57 -8.18 5.66
CA ARG A 88 -9.59 -9.08 5.14
C ARG A 88 -10.82 -8.27 4.78
N ILE A 89 -11.25 -8.39 3.54
CA ILE A 89 -12.52 -7.84 3.09
C ILE A 89 -13.46 -9.04 2.91
N ALA A 90 -14.41 -9.17 3.81
CA ALA A 90 -15.44 -10.17 3.71
C ALA A 90 -16.36 -9.85 2.52
N TYR A 91 -16.74 -10.87 1.80
CA TYR A 91 -17.76 -10.74 0.75
C TYR A 91 -19.11 -10.33 1.34
N ALA A 92 -19.67 -9.27 0.79
CA ALA A 92 -20.99 -8.77 1.17
C ALA A 92 -21.90 -8.59 -0.05
N GLY A 93 -21.86 -9.52 -1.00
CA GLY A 93 -22.62 -9.45 -2.25
C GLY A 93 -21.81 -8.89 -3.43
N SER A 94 -22.28 -9.14 -4.66
CA SER A 94 -21.67 -8.59 -5.87
C SER A 94 -21.72 -7.06 -5.85
N GLY A 95 -20.58 -6.41 -5.83
CA GLY A 95 -20.50 -4.96 -5.84
C GLY A 95 -19.07 -4.45 -5.96
N TYR A 96 -18.96 -3.24 -6.49
CA TYR A 96 -17.69 -2.52 -6.56
C TYR A 96 -17.39 -1.88 -5.21
N LYS A 97 -16.15 -2.02 -4.75
CA LYS A 97 -15.65 -1.35 -3.55
C LYS A 97 -14.40 -0.55 -3.91
N ASN A 98 -14.25 0.61 -3.29
CA ASN A 98 -13.06 1.45 -3.41
C ASN A 98 -12.38 1.56 -2.04
N PRO A 99 -11.70 0.50 -1.58
CA PRO A 99 -11.04 0.53 -0.29
C PRO A 99 -9.81 1.42 -0.32
N THR A 100 -9.46 1.95 0.85
CA THR A 100 -8.14 2.53 1.09
C THR A 100 -7.41 1.63 2.09
N PHE A 101 -6.26 1.10 1.70
CA PHE A 101 -5.39 0.33 2.59
C PHE A 101 -4.27 1.24 3.08
N ILE A 102 -4.08 1.28 4.39
CA ILE A 102 -3.03 2.09 5.04
C ILE A 102 -2.13 1.16 5.83
N PHE A 103 -0.83 1.21 5.53
CA PHE A 103 0.19 0.42 6.19
C PHE A 103 1.24 1.34 6.79
N ASN A 104 1.61 1.10 8.04
CA ASN A 104 2.75 1.75 8.67
C ASN A 104 3.93 0.77 8.67
N TYR A 105 5.00 1.13 7.96
CA TYR A 105 6.21 0.33 7.83
C TYR A 105 7.36 0.99 8.60
N GLY A 106 7.71 0.41 9.75
CA GLY A 106 8.74 0.93 10.65
C GLY A 106 9.91 -0.03 10.92
N THR A 107 10.11 -1.05 10.09
CA THR A 107 11.26 -1.96 10.24
C THR A 107 12.53 -1.32 9.72
N ALA A 108 13.69 -1.68 10.31
CA ALA A 108 15.01 -1.13 10.02
C ALA A 108 15.24 -0.88 8.52
N LEU A 109 15.11 0.39 8.14
CA LEU A 109 15.33 0.89 6.80
C LEU A 109 16.68 1.61 6.76
N THR A 110 17.37 1.55 5.62
CA THR A 110 18.69 2.18 5.45
C THR A 110 18.58 3.35 4.48
N ALA A 111 19.11 4.50 4.88
CA ALA A 111 19.19 5.68 4.02
C ALA A 111 19.95 5.37 2.72
N GLY A 112 19.54 5.98 1.62
CA GLY A 112 20.12 5.78 0.30
C GLY A 112 19.68 4.50 -0.42
N ASN A 113 19.05 3.55 0.27
CA ASN A 113 18.51 2.34 -0.36
C ASN A 113 17.12 2.60 -0.94
N THR A 114 16.84 1.94 -2.07
CA THR A 114 15.52 1.95 -2.70
C THR A 114 14.73 0.75 -2.24
N TYR A 115 13.53 1.01 -1.75
CA TYR A 115 12.57 -0.01 -1.31
C TYR A 115 11.35 0.00 -2.22
N THR A 116 10.97 -1.18 -2.70
CA THR A 116 9.78 -1.34 -3.54
C THR A 116 8.69 -2.05 -2.75
N PHE A 117 7.58 -1.36 -2.58
CA PHE A 117 6.39 -1.88 -1.93
C PHE A 117 5.37 -2.34 -2.96
N HIS A 118 4.75 -3.48 -2.70
CA HIS A 118 3.67 -4.04 -3.50
C HIS A 118 2.43 -4.26 -2.64
N LEU A 119 1.28 -3.83 -3.12
CA LEU A 119 0.01 -4.35 -2.64
C LEU A 119 -0.16 -5.75 -3.23
N GLN A 120 -0.35 -6.75 -2.36
CA GLN A 120 -0.64 -8.11 -2.77
C GLN A 120 -2.06 -8.49 -2.36
N GLY A 121 -2.73 -9.22 -3.24
CA GLY A 121 -4.07 -9.76 -2.98
C GLY A 121 -4.13 -11.26 -3.20
N LYS A 122 -5.04 -11.91 -2.50
CA LYS A 122 -5.47 -13.31 -2.72
C LYS A 122 -6.92 -13.50 -2.31
N THR A 123 -7.49 -14.62 -2.69
CA THR A 123 -8.81 -15.08 -2.23
C THR A 123 -8.69 -16.30 -1.31
N SER A 124 -9.70 -16.55 -0.50
CA SER A 124 -9.76 -17.76 0.35
C SER A 124 -9.97 -19.03 -0.48
N THR A 125 -10.68 -18.92 -1.58
CA THR A 125 -10.88 -19.97 -2.60
C THR A 125 -10.65 -19.33 -3.97
N VAL A 126 -10.37 -20.13 -5.01
CA VAL A 126 -10.21 -19.59 -6.36
C VAL A 126 -11.54 -19.02 -6.85
N ASP A 127 -11.62 -17.69 -6.91
CA ASP A 127 -12.80 -16.95 -7.35
C ASP A 127 -12.39 -15.55 -7.84
N THR A 128 -13.33 -14.82 -8.40
CA THR A 128 -13.08 -13.49 -8.96
C THR A 128 -12.60 -12.51 -7.88
N ASN A 129 -11.40 -12.00 -8.06
CA ASN A 129 -10.86 -10.90 -7.27
C ASN A 129 -10.05 -10.00 -8.22
N ILE A 130 -10.66 -8.92 -8.64
CA ILE A 130 -10.09 -7.98 -9.60
C ILE A 130 -9.82 -6.67 -8.89
N ILE A 131 -8.61 -6.15 -9.03
CA ILE A 131 -8.15 -4.89 -8.45
C ILE A 131 -7.83 -3.94 -9.59
N GLY A 132 -8.41 -2.76 -9.54
CA GLY A 132 -8.27 -1.75 -10.59
C GLY A 132 -9.38 -1.83 -11.62
N ASP A 133 -9.40 -0.86 -12.51
CA ASP A 133 -10.38 -0.76 -13.60
C ASP A 133 -9.74 -0.12 -14.83
N HIS A 134 -10.08 -0.61 -16.00
CA HIS A 134 -9.63 -0.03 -17.27
C HIS A 134 -10.07 1.43 -17.36
N GLY A 135 -9.09 2.34 -17.50
CA GLY A 135 -9.33 3.78 -17.65
C GLY A 135 -9.45 4.57 -16.35
N SER A 136 -9.60 3.92 -15.21
CA SER A 136 -9.59 4.58 -13.90
C SER A 136 -8.23 4.45 -13.21
N THR A 137 -7.81 5.46 -12.47
CA THR A 137 -6.46 5.52 -11.91
C THR A 137 -6.42 5.02 -10.48
N SER A 138 -5.85 3.84 -10.26
CA SER A 138 -5.43 3.38 -8.95
C SER A 138 -4.10 4.01 -8.55
N SER A 139 -3.87 4.26 -7.26
CA SER A 139 -2.64 4.89 -6.79
C SER A 139 -2.07 4.25 -5.54
N MET A 140 -0.74 4.28 -5.44
CA MET A 140 0.00 3.99 -4.22
C MET A 140 0.85 5.20 -3.86
N THR A 141 0.69 5.70 -2.64
CA THR A 141 1.45 6.83 -2.10
C THR A 141 2.29 6.34 -0.94
N ILE A 142 3.56 6.70 -0.93
CA ILE A 142 4.48 6.44 0.18
C ILE A 142 4.91 7.78 0.76
N ILE A 143 4.73 7.93 2.07
CA ILE A 143 5.18 9.08 2.86
C ILE A 143 6.31 8.61 3.74
N GLU A 144 7.51 9.13 3.51
CA GLU A 144 8.65 8.95 4.41
C GLU A 144 8.59 9.99 5.52
N TYR A 145 8.72 9.52 6.77
CA TYR A 145 8.72 10.40 7.93
C TYR A 145 9.66 9.86 9.03
N ILE A 146 10.06 10.75 9.92
CA ILE A 146 10.75 10.43 11.18
C ILE A 146 9.87 10.88 12.34
N SER A 147 9.84 10.09 13.40
CA SER A 147 9.12 10.36 14.65
C SER A 147 10.08 10.40 15.82
#